data_0b1282245e934496e98803fb1c78987b
#
_entry.id   0b1282245e934496e98803fb1c78987b
#
_cell.length_a   1.000
_cell.length_b   1.000
_cell.length_c   1.000
_cell.angle_alpha   90.00
_cell.angle_beta   90.00
_cell.angle_gamma   90.00
#
_symmetry.space_group_name_H-M   'P 1'
#
loop_
_entity.id
_entity.type
_entity.pdbx_description
1 polymer ?
#
loop_
_entity_poly.entity_id
_entity_poly.type
_entity_poly.pdbx_seq_one_letter_code
_entity_poly.pdbx_strand_id
1 'polypeptide(L)'
;ELISVKKELNLGTKATIIDMENMIKKQILSKSLNENITEDQSKEKADLVIKNMPILNKCLNNEIKHDLQMKRGNIKEDKNLDNTQRKKNIIITERNEQMYEKVLYIDPNKLFRIILRGKIDGMNKEYIVETKNRNNRLFNKIPDYEKVQLNAYMFLLEKEKSLHIENYNNESNEVEYDFDILFWDECLTKIIQFTDKNIACQLRT
;
A
#
# COMPACT_ATOMS: atom_id res chain seq x y z
N GLU A 1 1.38 -0.98 -37.04
CA GLU A 1 0.81 -0.62 -35.71
C GLU A 1 1.91 -0.35 -34.66
N LEU A 2 2.82 -1.30 -34.33
CA LEU A 2 3.90 -1.11 -33.35
C LEU A 2 4.87 0.03 -33.70
N ILE A 3 5.16 0.25 -34.97
CA ILE A 3 6.03 1.35 -35.44
C ILE A 3 5.39 2.71 -35.20
N SER A 4 4.10 2.82 -35.40
CA SER A 4 3.34 4.06 -35.13
C SER A 4 3.32 4.40 -33.63
N VAL A 5 3.10 3.41 -32.77
CA VAL A 5 3.15 3.58 -31.32
C VAL A 5 4.54 4.01 -30.83
N LYS A 6 5.62 3.39 -31.36
CA LYS A 6 7.00 3.80 -31.02
C LYS A 6 7.27 5.27 -31.38
N LYS A 7 6.77 5.70 -32.56
CA LYS A 7 6.93 7.09 -33.01
C LYS A 7 6.16 8.08 -32.11
N GLU A 8 4.91 7.75 -31.75
CA GLU A 8 4.11 8.57 -30.83
C GLU A 8 4.73 8.71 -29.43
N LEU A 9 5.39 7.64 -28.97
CA LEU A 9 6.07 7.63 -27.68
C LEU A 9 7.50 8.18 -27.72
N ASN A 10 7.99 8.65 -28.87
CA ASN A 10 9.37 9.07 -29.09
C ASN A 10 10.41 8.00 -28.75
N LEU A 11 10.10 6.75 -29.00
CA LEU A 11 10.96 5.61 -28.72
C LEU A 11 11.76 5.22 -29.98
N GLY A 12 13.00 4.79 -29.76
CA GLY A 12 13.85 4.27 -30.85
C GLY A 12 13.30 2.98 -31.46
N THR A 13 13.73 2.67 -32.68
CA THR A 13 13.30 1.47 -33.44
C THR A 13 13.53 0.15 -32.70
N LYS A 14 14.55 0.10 -31.84
CA LYS A 14 14.91 -1.08 -31.02
C LYS A 14 14.11 -1.20 -29.72
N ALA A 15 13.23 -0.24 -29.40
CA ALA A 15 12.44 -0.29 -28.18
C ALA A 15 11.56 -1.55 -28.15
N THR A 16 11.51 -2.19 -26.98
CA THR A 16 10.72 -3.38 -26.72
C THR A 16 9.27 -3.01 -26.38
N ILE A 17 8.40 -4.01 -26.29
CA ILE A 17 7.03 -3.82 -25.76
C ILE A 17 7.07 -3.30 -24.33
N ILE A 18 8.01 -3.79 -23.51
CA ILE A 18 8.20 -3.36 -22.12
C ILE A 18 8.58 -1.87 -22.04
N ASP A 19 9.43 -1.38 -22.96
CA ASP A 19 9.80 0.03 -23.02
C ASP A 19 8.59 0.91 -23.37
N MET A 20 7.74 0.45 -24.30
CA MET A 20 6.50 1.14 -24.64
C MET A 20 5.53 1.19 -23.45
N GLU A 21 5.34 0.06 -22.76
CA GLU A 21 4.51 -0.02 -21.56
C GLU A 21 4.99 0.93 -20.46
N ASN A 22 6.29 0.94 -20.18
CA ASN A 22 6.89 1.80 -19.18
C ASN A 22 6.72 3.28 -19.53
N MET A 23 6.88 3.65 -20.82
CA MET A 23 6.69 5.02 -21.24
C MET A 23 5.23 5.45 -21.14
N ILE A 24 4.27 4.60 -21.51
CA ILE A 24 2.84 4.85 -21.36
C ILE A 24 2.48 5.01 -19.90
N LYS A 25 2.90 4.07 -19.05
CA LYS A 25 2.71 4.16 -17.60
C LYS A 25 3.26 5.49 -17.07
N LYS A 26 4.45 5.91 -17.49
CA LYS A 26 5.06 7.17 -17.09
C LYS A 26 4.25 8.38 -17.55
N GLN A 27 3.76 8.40 -18.78
CA GLN A 27 2.93 9.50 -19.31
C GLN A 27 1.56 9.60 -18.60
N ILE A 28 0.90 8.47 -18.37
CA ILE A 28 -0.37 8.42 -17.63
C ILE A 28 -0.15 8.91 -16.21
N LEU A 29 0.87 8.41 -15.53
CA LEU A 29 1.19 8.79 -14.17
C LEU A 29 1.50 10.28 -14.05
N SER A 30 2.31 10.84 -14.97
CA SER A 30 2.64 12.27 -14.94
C SER A 30 1.43 13.19 -15.15
N LYS A 31 0.43 12.74 -15.91
CA LYS A 31 -0.81 13.50 -16.17
C LYS A 31 -1.89 13.31 -15.12
N SER A 32 -1.92 12.14 -14.46
CA SER A 32 -3.00 11.75 -13.55
C SER A 32 -2.63 11.93 -12.08
N LEU A 33 -1.34 12.06 -11.77
CA LEU A 33 -0.84 12.23 -10.42
C LEU A 33 -0.59 13.72 -10.14
N ASN A 34 -1.45 14.29 -9.33
CA ASN A 34 -1.30 15.64 -8.78
C ASN A 34 -1.89 15.62 -7.37
N GLU A 35 -1.19 16.18 -6.40
CA GLU A 35 -1.60 16.26 -5.01
C GLU A 35 -2.95 16.96 -4.80
N ASN A 36 -3.31 17.83 -5.74
CA ASN A 36 -4.50 18.69 -5.63
C ASN A 36 -5.75 18.12 -6.30
N ILE A 37 -5.68 16.98 -7.00
CA ILE A 37 -6.84 16.35 -7.62
C ILE A 37 -7.48 15.29 -6.74
N THR A 38 -8.80 15.17 -6.81
CA THR A 38 -9.56 14.15 -6.09
C THR A 38 -9.37 12.76 -6.71
N GLU A 39 -9.86 11.74 -6.01
CA GLU A 39 -9.87 10.35 -6.45
C GLU A 39 -10.59 10.19 -7.78
N ASP A 40 -11.76 10.78 -7.91
CA ASP A 40 -12.59 10.66 -9.10
C ASP A 40 -11.97 11.42 -10.28
N GLN A 41 -11.46 12.63 -10.07
CA GLN A 41 -10.72 13.37 -11.09
C GLN A 41 -9.47 12.62 -11.59
N SER A 42 -8.78 11.90 -10.70
CA SER A 42 -7.63 11.09 -11.07
C SER A 42 -8.03 9.89 -11.95
N LYS A 43 -9.17 9.24 -11.62
CA LYS A 43 -9.73 8.14 -12.42
C LYS A 43 -10.15 8.64 -13.80
N GLU A 44 -10.91 9.71 -13.87
CA GLU A 44 -11.35 10.31 -15.14
C GLU A 44 -10.18 10.65 -16.06
N LYS A 45 -9.11 11.26 -15.51
CA LYS A 45 -7.90 11.55 -16.28
C LYS A 45 -7.20 10.28 -16.77
N ALA A 46 -7.12 9.25 -15.93
CA ALA A 46 -6.55 7.98 -16.33
C ALA A 46 -7.36 7.30 -17.42
N ASP A 47 -8.69 7.27 -17.28
CA ASP A 47 -9.61 6.68 -18.27
C ASP A 47 -9.55 7.42 -19.61
N LEU A 48 -9.45 8.76 -19.60
CA LEU A 48 -9.25 9.56 -20.82
C LEU A 48 -7.94 9.22 -21.54
N VAL A 49 -6.83 9.08 -20.80
CA VAL A 49 -5.54 8.71 -21.39
C VAL A 49 -5.58 7.30 -21.96
N ILE A 50 -6.16 6.35 -21.22
CA ILE A 50 -6.30 4.95 -21.66
C ILE A 50 -7.20 4.86 -22.89
N LYS A 51 -8.32 5.58 -22.95
CA LYS A 51 -9.24 5.61 -24.08
C LYS A 51 -8.58 6.11 -25.37
N ASN A 52 -7.64 7.03 -25.25
CA ASN A 52 -6.90 7.57 -26.40
C ASN A 52 -5.73 6.68 -26.84
N MET A 53 -5.53 5.52 -26.22
CA MET A 53 -4.50 4.53 -26.57
C MET A 53 -5.13 3.16 -26.84
N PRO A 54 -5.88 2.98 -27.93
CA PRO A 54 -6.76 1.83 -28.15
C PRO A 54 -6.05 0.48 -28.26
N ILE A 55 -4.78 0.44 -28.68
CA ILE A 55 -4.05 -0.81 -28.96
C ILE A 55 -3.57 -1.50 -27.67
N LEU A 56 -3.31 -0.73 -26.61
CA LEU A 56 -2.76 -1.25 -25.35
C LEU A 56 -3.83 -1.45 -24.28
N ASN A 57 -5.05 -1.06 -24.57
CA ASN A 57 -6.14 -0.95 -23.63
C ASN A 57 -6.58 -2.29 -22.99
N LYS A 58 -6.55 -3.39 -23.72
CA LYS A 58 -7.10 -4.66 -23.22
C LYS A 58 -6.19 -5.40 -22.24
N CYS A 59 -4.87 -5.30 -22.43
CA CYS A 59 -3.91 -6.06 -21.63
C CYS A 59 -3.38 -5.29 -20.42
N LEU A 60 -3.28 -3.96 -20.50
CA LEU A 60 -2.60 -3.13 -19.49
C LEU A 60 -3.54 -2.32 -18.62
N ASN A 61 -4.84 -2.25 -18.91
CA ASN A 61 -5.77 -1.36 -18.20
C ASN A 61 -5.78 -1.60 -16.68
N ASN A 62 -5.83 -2.86 -16.27
CA ASN A 62 -5.88 -3.20 -14.85
C ASN A 62 -4.55 -2.92 -14.14
N GLU A 63 -3.42 -3.20 -14.78
CA GLU A 63 -2.09 -2.93 -14.24
C GLU A 63 -1.83 -1.43 -14.12
N ILE A 64 -2.20 -0.64 -15.14
CA ILE A 64 -2.08 0.82 -15.12
C ILE A 64 -2.95 1.41 -14.00
N LYS A 65 -4.18 0.96 -13.84
CA LYS A 65 -5.07 1.41 -12.77
C LYS A 65 -4.52 1.06 -11.39
N HIS A 66 -4.00 -0.14 -11.22
CA HIS A 66 -3.36 -0.57 -9.98
C HIS A 66 -2.12 0.28 -9.66
N ASP A 67 -1.20 0.45 -10.61
CA ASP A 67 -0.01 1.28 -10.44
C ASP A 67 -0.35 2.74 -10.11
N LEU A 68 -1.40 3.27 -10.74
CA LEU A 68 -1.91 4.62 -10.48
C LEU A 68 -2.42 4.75 -9.04
N GLN A 69 -3.18 3.76 -8.57
CA GLN A 69 -3.72 3.74 -7.21
C GLN A 69 -2.60 3.69 -6.17
N MET A 70 -1.61 2.82 -6.36
CA MET A 70 -0.47 2.66 -5.46
C MET A 70 0.36 3.94 -5.37
N LYS A 71 0.77 4.51 -6.51
CA LYS A 71 1.58 5.73 -6.53
C LYS A 71 0.85 6.95 -6.01
N ARG A 72 -0.45 7.02 -6.25
CA ARG A 72 -1.27 8.08 -5.71
C ARG A 72 -1.40 8.00 -4.19
N GLY A 73 -1.54 6.77 -3.64
CA GLY A 73 -1.49 6.53 -2.21
C GLY A 73 -0.25 7.18 -1.60
N ASN A 74 0.92 6.84 -2.14
CA ASN A 74 2.21 7.32 -1.64
C ASN A 74 2.36 8.85 -1.73
N ILE A 75 1.94 9.48 -2.84
CA ILE A 75 2.01 10.95 -2.99
C ILE A 75 1.14 11.69 -1.97
N LYS A 76 -0.02 11.13 -1.63
CA LYS A 76 -0.95 11.75 -0.69
C LYS A 76 -0.66 11.43 0.78
N GLU A 77 0.15 10.44 1.04
CA GLU A 77 0.46 9.96 2.39
C GLU A 77 1.03 11.08 3.26
N ASP A 78 2.11 11.73 2.84
CA ASP A 78 2.73 12.82 3.58
C ASP A 78 1.76 13.97 3.86
N LYS A 79 0.99 14.38 2.86
CA LYS A 79 -0.02 15.43 3.01
C LYS A 79 -1.11 15.05 4.02
N ASN A 80 -1.53 13.79 4.01
CA ASN A 80 -2.54 13.30 4.96
C ASN A 80 -1.99 13.25 6.38
N LEU A 81 -0.74 12.80 6.55
CA LEU A 81 -0.04 12.82 7.84
C LEU A 81 0.11 14.26 8.37
N ASP A 82 0.48 15.22 7.50
CA ASP A 82 0.57 16.64 7.86
C ASP A 82 -0.79 17.23 8.28
N ASN A 83 -1.86 16.85 7.59
CA ASN A 83 -3.21 17.28 7.95
C ASN A 83 -3.62 16.73 9.31
N THR A 84 -3.37 15.46 9.57
CA THR A 84 -3.66 14.82 10.87
C THR A 84 -2.83 15.44 11.98
N GLN A 85 -1.53 15.65 11.74
CA GLN A 85 -0.64 16.33 12.69
C GLN A 85 -1.20 17.70 13.11
N ARG A 86 -1.65 18.49 12.14
CA ARG A 86 -2.26 19.80 12.40
C ARG A 86 -3.59 19.71 13.13
N LYS A 87 -4.49 18.81 12.70
CA LYS A 87 -5.82 18.64 13.33
C LYS A 87 -5.74 18.18 14.78
N LYS A 88 -4.88 17.21 15.07
CA LYS A 88 -4.76 16.61 16.40
C LYS A 88 -3.73 17.31 17.29
N ASN A 89 -2.98 18.26 16.76
CA ASN A 89 -1.85 18.91 17.44
C ASN A 89 -0.83 17.90 18.00
N ILE A 90 -0.50 16.89 17.19
CA ILE A 90 0.49 15.85 17.51
C ILE A 90 1.68 15.95 16.57
N ILE A 91 2.82 15.43 16.97
CA ILE A 91 4.00 15.31 16.12
C ILE A 91 4.06 13.86 15.61
N ILE A 92 4.05 13.67 14.30
CA ILE A 92 4.20 12.38 13.64
C ILE A 92 5.60 12.29 13.06
N THR A 93 6.37 11.31 13.53
CA THR A 93 7.74 11.02 13.13
C THR A 93 7.82 9.66 12.42
N GLU A 94 9.03 9.22 12.06
CA GLU A 94 9.30 7.90 11.45
C GLU A 94 8.45 7.63 10.20
N ARG A 95 8.21 8.67 9.40
CA ARG A 95 7.31 8.62 8.24
C ARG A 95 7.92 7.78 7.13
N ASN A 96 7.47 6.54 7.04
CA ASN A 96 7.83 5.62 5.97
C ASN A 96 9.36 5.56 5.70
N GLU A 97 10.17 5.69 6.76
CA GLU A 97 11.62 5.86 6.64
C GLU A 97 12.37 4.53 6.75
N GLN A 98 12.00 3.70 7.71
CA GLN A 98 12.75 2.48 7.98
C GLN A 98 11.88 1.21 7.99
N MET A 99 12.56 0.09 7.71
CA MET A 99 11.98 -1.24 7.83
C MET A 99 12.26 -1.78 9.22
N TYR A 100 11.21 -2.18 9.91
CA TYR A 100 11.28 -2.85 11.21
C TYR A 100 11.20 -4.35 11.01
N GLU A 101 11.85 -5.10 11.90
CA GLU A 101 11.73 -6.57 11.90
C GLU A 101 11.75 -7.15 13.31
N LYS A 102 11.01 -8.24 13.51
CA LYS A 102 10.94 -9.00 14.75
C LYS A 102 10.74 -10.47 14.44
N VAL A 103 11.47 -11.34 15.16
CA VAL A 103 11.26 -12.78 15.04
C VAL A 103 9.96 -13.15 15.75
N LEU A 104 9.01 -13.73 15.00
CA LEU A 104 7.73 -14.21 15.53
C LEU A 104 7.83 -15.62 16.12
N TYR A 105 8.59 -16.48 15.44
CA TYR A 105 8.66 -17.89 15.77
C TYR A 105 9.97 -18.49 15.29
N ILE A 106 10.49 -19.43 16.08
CA ILE A 106 11.64 -20.26 15.71
C ILE A 106 11.16 -21.71 15.84
N ASP A 107 11.29 -22.49 14.77
CA ASP A 107 10.98 -23.92 14.80
C ASP A 107 11.84 -24.62 15.88
N PRO A 108 11.23 -25.51 16.71
CA PRO A 108 11.96 -26.22 17.75
C PRO A 108 13.18 -27.00 17.23
N ASN A 109 13.12 -27.51 16.01
CA ASN A 109 14.24 -28.21 15.35
C ASN A 109 15.18 -27.26 14.61
N LYS A 110 14.97 -25.96 14.71
CA LYS A 110 15.75 -24.89 14.05
C LYS A 110 15.80 -24.98 12.51
N LEU A 111 14.83 -25.61 11.88
CA LEU A 111 14.73 -25.75 10.43
C LEU A 111 14.38 -24.43 9.75
N PHE A 112 13.56 -23.60 10.41
CA PHE A 112 13.14 -22.29 9.89
C PHE A 112 12.85 -21.32 11.03
N ARG A 113 12.73 -20.04 10.67
CA ARG A 113 12.21 -18.97 11.54
C ARG A 113 11.22 -18.11 10.76
N ILE A 114 10.21 -17.62 11.44
CA ILE A 114 9.24 -16.66 10.89
C ILE A 114 9.65 -15.27 11.37
N ILE A 115 9.81 -14.35 10.44
CA ILE A 115 10.18 -12.95 10.73
C ILE A 115 9.04 -12.06 10.23
N LEU A 116 8.50 -11.25 11.14
CA LEU A 116 7.63 -10.15 10.77
C LEU A 116 8.49 -8.97 10.31
N ARG A 117 8.16 -8.42 9.16
CA ARG A 117 8.77 -7.20 8.64
C ARG A 117 7.69 -6.22 8.26
N GLY A 118 7.89 -4.96 8.57
CA GLY A 118 6.92 -3.92 8.23
C GLY A 118 7.54 -2.54 8.19
N LYS A 119 6.90 -1.69 7.42
CA LYS A 119 7.21 -0.28 7.28
C LYS A 119 5.93 0.50 7.57
N ILE A 120 5.97 1.39 8.54
CA ILE A 120 4.81 2.17 8.99
C ILE A 120 4.74 3.51 8.25
N ASP A 121 3.55 4.05 8.11
CA ASP A 121 3.36 5.38 7.50
C ASP A 121 3.86 6.49 8.44
N GLY A 122 3.72 6.29 9.74
CA GLY A 122 4.26 7.20 10.74
C GLY A 122 4.00 6.73 12.17
N MET A 123 4.59 7.41 13.15
CA MET A 123 4.26 7.21 14.57
C MET A 123 4.51 8.44 15.42
N ASN A 124 3.97 8.44 16.61
CA ASN A 124 4.34 9.34 17.69
C ASN A 124 4.64 8.54 18.97
N LYS A 125 4.68 9.22 20.13
CA LYS A 125 4.93 8.53 21.40
C LYS A 125 3.85 7.50 21.75
N GLU A 126 2.59 7.75 21.41
CA GLU A 126 1.43 6.95 21.81
C GLU A 126 0.95 6.01 20.69
N TYR A 127 0.92 6.47 19.44
CA TYR A 127 0.27 5.79 18.32
C TYR A 127 1.25 5.39 17.25
N ILE A 128 0.94 4.27 16.61
CA ILE A 128 1.32 4.02 15.21
C ILE A 128 0.25 4.69 14.35
N VAL A 129 0.66 5.38 13.31
CA VAL A 129 -0.26 6.04 12.36
C VAL A 129 -0.22 5.28 11.05
N GLU A 130 -1.39 4.87 10.59
CA GLU A 130 -1.58 4.19 9.30
C GLU A 130 -2.60 4.96 8.49
N THR A 131 -2.26 5.35 7.27
CA THR A 131 -3.14 6.13 6.39
C THR A 131 -3.54 5.34 5.15
N LYS A 132 -4.82 5.37 4.82
CA LYS A 132 -5.40 4.69 3.66
C LYS A 132 -6.05 5.69 2.72
N ASN A 133 -5.56 5.75 1.49
CA ASN A 133 -6.20 6.51 0.42
C ASN A 133 -7.20 5.60 -0.30
N ARG A 134 -8.48 5.75 0.03
CA ARG A 134 -9.55 4.94 -0.55
C ARG A 134 -9.84 5.34 -2.00
N ASN A 135 -10.27 4.39 -2.79
CA ASN A 135 -10.56 4.62 -4.21
C ASN A 135 -12.04 4.92 -4.49
N ASN A 136 -12.95 4.45 -3.64
CA ASN A 136 -14.37 4.50 -3.92
C ASN A 136 -15.19 5.16 -2.82
N ARG A 137 -14.86 4.93 -1.56
CA ARG A 137 -15.59 5.45 -0.39
C ARG A 137 -14.78 5.25 0.88
N LEU A 138 -15.10 6.01 1.92
CA LEU A 138 -14.68 5.71 3.29
C LEU A 138 -15.41 4.45 3.80
N PHE A 139 -14.78 3.72 4.70
CA PHE A 139 -15.40 2.60 5.40
C PHE A 139 -15.92 3.08 6.76
N ASN A 140 -16.99 2.47 7.24
CA ASN A 140 -17.56 2.82 8.55
C ASN A 140 -16.83 2.12 9.71
N LYS A 141 -16.03 1.10 9.39
CA LYS A 141 -15.26 0.31 10.33
C LYS A 141 -13.95 -0.16 9.70
N ILE A 142 -12.94 -0.41 10.51
CA ILE A 142 -11.67 -0.98 10.05
C ILE A 142 -11.92 -2.43 9.58
N PRO A 143 -11.60 -2.78 8.32
CA PRO A 143 -11.70 -4.15 7.83
C PRO A 143 -10.73 -5.09 8.57
N ASP A 144 -11.07 -6.38 8.69
CA ASP A 144 -10.26 -7.32 9.45
C ASP A 144 -8.83 -7.48 8.90
N TYR A 145 -8.64 -7.42 7.59
CA TYR A 145 -7.30 -7.47 6.99
C TYR A 145 -6.43 -6.25 7.35
N GLU A 146 -7.04 -5.10 7.62
CA GLU A 146 -6.33 -3.91 8.12
C GLU A 146 -6.08 -3.98 9.62
N LYS A 147 -7.00 -4.60 10.39
CA LYS A 147 -6.73 -4.91 11.80
C LYS A 147 -5.53 -5.84 11.96
N VAL A 148 -5.36 -6.84 11.07
CA VAL A 148 -4.15 -7.67 11.05
C VAL A 148 -2.90 -6.81 10.88
N GLN A 149 -2.90 -5.87 9.95
CA GLN A 149 -1.79 -4.94 9.72
C GLN A 149 -1.51 -4.07 10.94
N LEU A 150 -2.54 -3.47 11.53
CA LEU A 150 -2.40 -2.61 12.72
C LEU A 150 -1.84 -3.38 13.91
N ASN A 151 -2.38 -4.58 14.22
CA ASN A 151 -1.86 -5.41 15.29
C ASN A 151 -0.42 -5.86 15.03
N ALA A 152 -0.09 -6.23 13.76
CA ALA A 152 1.26 -6.59 13.39
C ALA A 152 2.25 -5.45 13.64
N TYR A 153 1.89 -4.21 13.29
CA TYR A 153 2.74 -3.06 13.52
C TYR A 153 2.85 -2.70 15.01
N MET A 154 1.75 -2.76 15.76
CA MET A 154 1.78 -2.54 17.21
C MET A 154 2.64 -3.58 17.92
N PHE A 155 2.53 -4.86 17.55
CA PHE A 155 3.39 -5.93 18.05
C PHE A 155 4.86 -5.71 17.69
N LEU A 156 5.14 -5.28 16.46
CA LEU A 156 6.49 -5.04 15.94
C LEU A 156 7.20 -3.93 16.71
N LEU A 157 6.48 -2.85 17.04
CA LEU A 157 7.00 -1.64 17.66
C LEU A 157 6.67 -1.49 19.16
N GLU A 158 6.08 -2.53 19.76
CA GLU A 158 5.69 -2.56 21.18
C GLU A 158 4.81 -1.36 21.57
N LYS A 159 3.81 -1.08 20.71
CA LYS A 159 2.82 -0.05 20.91
C LYS A 159 1.47 -0.66 21.26
N GLU A 160 0.72 0.05 22.11
CA GLU A 160 -0.62 -0.39 22.53
C GLU A 160 -1.74 0.20 21.67
N LYS A 161 -1.44 1.27 20.91
CA LYS A 161 -2.44 2.01 20.14
C LYS A 161 -2.00 2.31 18.74
N SER A 162 -2.96 2.37 17.85
CA SER A 162 -2.78 2.86 16.49
C SER A 162 -3.87 3.88 16.14
N LEU A 163 -3.53 4.80 15.25
CA LEU A 163 -4.45 5.74 14.63
C LEU A 163 -4.60 5.37 13.17
N HIS A 164 -5.76 4.83 12.81
CA HIS A 164 -6.11 4.48 11.45
C HIS A 164 -6.84 5.65 10.80
N ILE A 165 -6.33 6.11 9.65
CA ILE A 165 -6.84 7.28 8.93
C ILE A 165 -7.25 6.87 7.54
N GLU A 166 -8.49 7.07 7.19
CA GLU A 166 -9.00 6.90 5.83
C GLU A 166 -9.22 8.24 5.16
N ASN A 167 -8.87 8.34 3.89
CA ASN A 167 -9.07 9.54 3.09
C ASN A 167 -9.75 9.19 1.76
N TYR A 168 -10.76 9.97 1.39
CA TYR A 168 -11.45 9.89 0.11
C TYR A 168 -12.05 11.24 -0.27
N ASN A 169 -11.79 11.74 -1.48
CA ASN A 169 -12.35 12.98 -2.04
C ASN A 169 -12.35 14.19 -1.07
N ASN A 170 -11.24 14.42 -0.36
CA ASN A 170 -11.05 15.46 0.66
C ASN A 170 -11.79 15.23 2.00
N GLU A 171 -12.50 14.12 2.14
CA GLU A 171 -13.05 13.67 3.41
C GLU A 171 -12.04 12.74 4.12
N SER A 172 -12.07 12.74 5.43
CA SER A 172 -11.26 11.83 6.24
C SER A 172 -12.06 11.26 7.39
N ASN A 173 -11.81 9.97 7.69
CA ASN A 173 -12.30 9.29 8.87
C ASN A 173 -11.10 8.80 9.68
N GLU A 174 -11.10 9.03 10.99
CA GLU A 174 -10.02 8.70 11.90
C GLU A 174 -10.55 7.80 13.01
N VAL A 175 -9.92 6.64 13.19
CA VAL A 175 -10.32 5.64 14.18
C VAL A 175 -9.10 5.26 15.02
N GLU A 176 -9.18 5.43 16.33
CA GLU A 176 -8.21 4.87 17.27
C GLU A 176 -8.52 3.38 17.45
N TYR A 177 -7.48 2.55 17.42
CA TYR A 177 -7.58 1.12 17.55
C TYR A 177 -6.53 0.62 18.55
N ASP A 178 -6.99 -0.07 19.59
CA ASP A 178 -6.13 -0.66 20.61
C ASP A 178 -5.60 -2.02 20.15
N PHE A 179 -4.43 -2.39 20.66
CA PHE A 179 -3.83 -3.70 20.38
C PHE A 179 -4.73 -4.82 20.91
N ASP A 180 -5.26 -5.64 19.98
CA ASP A 180 -6.09 -6.80 20.32
C ASP A 180 -5.21 -8.05 20.39
N ILE A 181 -4.78 -8.38 21.61
CA ILE A 181 -3.89 -9.51 21.85
C ILE A 181 -4.51 -10.85 21.45
N LEU A 182 -5.82 -11.04 21.68
CA LEU A 182 -6.48 -12.30 21.35
C LEU A 182 -6.59 -12.49 19.83
N PHE A 183 -6.96 -11.43 19.12
CA PHE A 183 -6.98 -11.43 17.66
C PHE A 183 -5.58 -11.65 17.09
N TRP A 184 -4.54 -11.03 17.67
CA TRP A 184 -3.16 -11.21 17.23
C TRP A 184 -2.65 -12.62 17.45
N ASP A 185 -2.92 -13.23 18.61
CA ASP A 185 -2.55 -14.62 18.92
C ASP A 185 -3.21 -15.62 17.96
N GLU A 186 -4.48 -15.36 17.58
CA GLU A 186 -5.16 -16.16 16.56
C GLU A 186 -4.47 -16.03 15.19
N CYS A 187 -4.10 -14.81 14.78
CA CYS A 187 -3.36 -14.55 13.54
C CYS A 187 -2.01 -15.26 13.54
N LEU A 188 -1.24 -15.14 14.63
CA LEU A 188 0.07 -15.77 14.79
C LEU A 188 -0.04 -17.30 14.72
N THR A 189 -1.02 -17.88 15.41
CA THR A 189 -1.29 -19.32 15.35
C THR A 189 -1.54 -19.80 13.92
N LYS A 190 -2.38 -19.08 13.16
CA LYS A 190 -2.65 -19.40 11.76
C LYS A 190 -1.40 -19.29 10.87
N ILE A 191 -0.57 -18.28 11.10
CA ILE A 191 0.69 -18.10 10.37
C ILE A 191 1.64 -19.29 10.63
N ILE A 192 1.80 -19.69 11.88
CA ILE A 192 2.66 -20.82 12.27
C ILE A 192 2.14 -22.12 11.64
N GLN A 193 0.84 -22.40 11.77
CA GLN A 193 0.22 -23.60 11.19
C GLN A 193 0.36 -23.66 9.66
N PHE A 194 0.15 -22.54 8.99
CA PHE A 194 0.34 -22.44 7.54
C PHE A 194 1.78 -22.73 7.15
N THR A 195 2.75 -22.15 7.87
CA THR A 195 4.18 -22.33 7.60
C THR A 195 4.60 -23.76 7.85
N ASP A 196 4.17 -24.37 8.95
CA ASP A 196 4.50 -25.76 9.26
C ASP A 196 3.95 -26.73 8.20
N LYS A 197 2.69 -26.54 7.81
CA LYS A 197 2.03 -27.39 6.82
C LYS A 197 2.62 -27.27 5.41
N ASN A 198 2.97 -26.06 4.98
CA ASN A 198 3.29 -25.82 3.57
C ASN A 198 4.79 -25.63 3.28
N ILE A 199 5.57 -25.25 4.27
CA ILE A 199 7.01 -24.97 4.13
C ILE A 199 7.84 -26.00 4.88
N ALA A 200 7.59 -26.19 6.17
CA ALA A 200 8.38 -27.10 6.99
C ALA A 200 8.29 -28.57 6.52
N CYS A 201 7.15 -28.97 5.99
CA CYS A 201 6.97 -30.30 5.40
C CYS A 201 7.96 -30.57 4.26
N GLN A 202 8.27 -29.54 3.45
CA GLN A 202 9.23 -29.65 2.35
C GLN A 202 10.69 -29.65 2.79
N LEU A 203 10.98 -29.12 3.98
CA LEU A 203 12.33 -29.08 4.55
C LEU A 203 12.69 -30.34 5.35
N ARG A 204 11.70 -31.17 5.68
CA ARG A 204 11.87 -32.44 6.42
C ARG A 204 12.01 -33.67 5.50
N THR A 205 11.82 -33.48 4.19
CA THR A 205 12.05 -34.49 3.15
C THR A 205 13.44 -34.37 2.54
#